data_1eb7d60845ea9ea277e8f26bb3d7cb0a
#
_entry.id   1eb7d60845ea9ea277e8f26bb3d7cb0a
#
_cell.length_a   1.000
_cell.length_b   1.000
_cell.length_c   1.000
_cell.angle_alpha   90.00
_cell.angle_beta   90.00
_cell.angle_gamma   90.00
#
_symmetry.space_group_name_H-M   'P 1'
#
loop_
_entity.id
_entity.type
_entity.pdbx_description
1 polymer ?
#
loop_
_entity_poly.entity_id
_entity_poly.type
_entity_poly.pdbx_seq_one_letter_code
_entity_poly.pdbx_strand_id
1 'polypeptide(L)'
;MANELNAETLNVALESIDEFAARELPDSLLIELDEEDTFPEELVRRMSSAEELGIQLLFVPYEYGGMGGGAFDVYRICERMAAIDVGLATSELATFLGSDPIRVGGTEEQRREYMSRIAKEGVLFAYGATEPEAGSDLGALKTIAEPVAENGKVTSYLISGAK
;
A
#
# COMPACT_ATOMS: atom_id res chain seq x y z
N MET A 1 -8.39 -0.92 -18.67
CA MET A 1 -8.34 -2.34 -18.30
C MET A 1 -7.15 -2.45 -17.37
N ALA A 2 -7.28 -3.11 -16.21
CA ALA A 2 -6.11 -3.37 -15.38
C ALA A 2 -5.13 -4.20 -16.23
N ASN A 3 -3.92 -3.69 -16.44
CA ASN A 3 -2.87 -4.47 -17.06
C ASN A 3 -2.47 -5.54 -16.05
N GLU A 4 -2.34 -6.78 -16.50
CA GLU A 4 -1.72 -7.84 -15.71
C GLU A 4 -0.21 -7.84 -16.01
N LEU A 5 0.59 -8.21 -15.03
CA LEU A 5 2.00 -8.49 -15.27
C LEU A 5 2.09 -9.69 -16.23
N ASN A 6 3.07 -9.71 -17.12
CA ASN A 6 3.31 -10.94 -17.84
C ASN A 6 3.86 -12.01 -16.88
N ALA A 7 3.69 -13.29 -17.23
CA ALA A 7 4.05 -14.40 -16.36
C ALA A 7 5.53 -14.42 -15.97
N GLU A 8 6.42 -13.96 -16.84
CA GLU A 8 7.86 -13.88 -16.57
C GLU A 8 8.14 -12.82 -15.49
N THR A 9 7.57 -11.63 -15.61
CA THR A 9 7.71 -10.56 -14.63
C THR A 9 7.15 -10.95 -13.27
N LEU A 10 5.97 -11.59 -13.24
CA LEU A 10 5.39 -12.08 -11.98
C LEU A 10 6.29 -13.14 -11.32
N ASN A 11 6.81 -14.09 -12.10
CA ASN A 11 7.70 -15.11 -11.56
C ASN A 11 8.99 -14.51 -11.00
N VAL A 12 9.61 -13.56 -11.71
CA VAL A 12 10.81 -12.84 -11.21
C VAL A 12 10.50 -12.11 -9.91
N ALA A 13 9.34 -11.47 -9.80
CA ALA A 13 8.94 -10.80 -8.56
C ALA A 13 8.78 -11.78 -7.40
N LEU A 14 8.15 -12.94 -7.63
CA LEU A 14 7.99 -13.98 -6.61
C LEU A 14 9.34 -14.58 -6.18
N GLU A 15 10.25 -14.83 -7.13
CA GLU A 15 11.60 -15.31 -6.84
C GLU A 15 12.41 -14.27 -6.04
N SER A 16 12.30 -12.98 -6.39
CA SER A 16 12.95 -11.90 -5.65
C SER A 16 12.46 -11.78 -4.21
N ILE A 17 11.16 -12.03 -3.96
CA ILE A 17 10.60 -12.09 -2.61
C ILE A 17 11.24 -13.23 -1.82
N ASP A 18 11.38 -14.42 -2.42
CA ASP A 18 11.98 -15.58 -1.79
C ASP A 18 13.46 -15.36 -1.46
N GLU A 19 14.20 -14.78 -2.40
CA GLU A 19 15.63 -14.48 -2.21
C GLU A 19 15.83 -13.42 -1.13
N PHE A 20 14.98 -12.39 -1.10
CA PHE A 20 14.99 -11.38 -0.05
C PHE A 20 14.70 -12.02 1.31
N ALA A 21 13.65 -12.84 1.40
CA ALA A 21 13.27 -13.51 2.64
C ALA A 21 14.39 -14.43 3.16
N ALA A 22 14.98 -15.23 2.29
CA ALA A 22 16.07 -16.14 2.67
C ALA A 22 17.31 -15.41 3.22
N ARG A 23 17.54 -14.16 2.78
CA ARG A 23 18.68 -13.35 3.19
C ARG A 23 18.38 -12.51 4.42
N GLU A 24 17.20 -11.91 4.50
CA GLU A 24 16.90 -10.82 5.43
C GLU A 24 15.90 -11.21 6.53
N LEU A 25 15.15 -12.32 6.36
CA LEU A 25 14.06 -12.72 7.24
C LEU A 25 14.29 -14.09 7.89
N PRO A 26 15.36 -14.28 8.70
CA PRO A 26 15.53 -15.53 9.42
C PRO A 26 14.40 -15.71 10.47
N ASP A 27 14.02 -16.95 10.74
CA ASP A 27 12.96 -17.31 11.70
C ASP A 27 13.13 -16.60 13.06
N SER A 28 14.38 -16.43 13.52
CA SER A 28 14.66 -15.73 14.78
C SER A 28 14.21 -14.26 14.78
N LEU A 29 14.35 -13.57 13.64
CA LEU A 29 13.88 -12.18 13.50
C LEU A 29 12.35 -12.13 13.46
N LEU A 30 11.71 -13.05 12.72
CA LEU A 30 10.25 -13.08 12.62
C LEU A 30 9.60 -13.37 13.98
N ILE A 31 10.19 -14.28 14.77
CA ILE A 31 9.74 -14.58 16.14
C ILE A 31 9.94 -13.37 17.05
N GLU A 32 11.08 -12.68 16.98
CA GLU A 32 11.35 -11.47 17.76
C GLU A 32 10.34 -10.36 17.47
N LEU A 33 10.03 -10.11 16.19
CA LEU A 33 9.04 -9.11 15.78
C LEU A 33 7.63 -9.42 16.31
N ASP A 34 7.25 -10.70 16.31
CA ASP A 34 5.95 -11.16 16.84
C ASP A 34 5.88 -11.04 18.36
N GLU A 35 6.94 -11.45 19.07
CA GLU A 35 7.00 -11.38 20.54
C GLU A 35 7.04 -9.94 21.08
N GLU A 36 7.71 -9.03 20.36
CA GLU A 36 7.85 -7.62 20.77
C GLU A 36 6.68 -6.74 20.31
N ASP A 37 5.79 -7.25 19.46
CA ASP A 37 4.68 -6.50 18.82
C ASP A 37 5.20 -5.19 18.16
N THR A 38 6.34 -5.30 17.49
CA THR A 38 7.08 -4.15 16.95
C THR A 38 6.89 -4.03 15.44
N PHE A 39 6.51 -2.83 14.96
CA PHE A 39 6.46 -2.54 13.53
C PHE A 39 7.88 -2.34 12.98
N PRO A 40 8.35 -3.20 12.05
CA PRO A 40 9.71 -3.15 11.51
C PRO A 40 9.85 -2.11 10.38
N GLU A 41 9.75 -0.82 10.71
CA GLU A 41 9.67 0.28 9.74
C GLU A 41 10.81 0.25 8.70
N GLU A 42 12.05 0.04 9.14
CA GLU A 42 13.21 0.01 8.24
C GLU A 42 13.11 -1.14 7.23
N LEU A 43 12.72 -2.32 7.70
CA LEU A 43 12.54 -3.50 6.85
C LEU A 43 11.42 -3.28 5.82
N VAL A 44 10.26 -2.78 6.24
CA VAL A 44 9.14 -2.46 5.34
C VAL A 44 9.53 -1.41 4.31
N ARG A 45 10.29 -0.38 4.70
CA ARG A 45 10.80 0.62 3.75
C ARG A 45 11.75 0.02 2.72
N ARG A 46 12.61 -0.91 3.12
CA ARG A 46 13.51 -1.63 2.21
C ARG A 46 12.71 -2.51 1.24
N MET A 47 11.69 -3.20 1.71
CA MET A 47 10.80 -4.01 0.86
C MET A 47 10.01 -3.15 -0.13
N SER A 48 9.61 -1.95 0.27
CA SER A 48 8.89 -0.99 -0.58
C SER A 48 9.81 -0.26 -1.57
N SER A 49 11.11 -0.12 -1.26
CA SER A 49 12.06 0.67 -2.04
C SER A 49 12.32 0.05 -3.41
N ALA A 50 12.27 0.89 -4.45
CA ALA A 50 12.64 0.52 -5.81
C ALA A 50 14.10 0.07 -5.98
N GLU A 51 14.97 0.46 -5.03
CA GLU A 51 16.41 0.13 -5.04
C GLU A 51 16.69 -1.26 -4.45
N GLU A 52 15.73 -1.85 -3.74
CA GLU A 52 15.85 -3.18 -3.14
C GLU A 52 14.78 -4.13 -3.72
N LEU A 53 13.66 -4.38 -2.99
CA LEU A 53 12.66 -5.35 -3.44
C LEU A 53 11.56 -4.74 -4.35
N GLY A 54 11.20 -3.47 -4.13
CA GLY A 54 10.29 -2.74 -4.99
C GLY A 54 8.84 -3.25 -5.01
N ILE A 55 8.34 -3.85 -3.93
CA ILE A 55 6.98 -4.42 -3.86
C ILE A 55 5.92 -3.40 -4.29
N GLN A 56 6.05 -2.15 -3.87
CA GLN A 56 5.07 -1.10 -4.18
C GLN A 56 5.00 -0.76 -5.67
N LEU A 57 6.10 -0.94 -6.42
CA LEU A 57 6.13 -0.73 -7.86
C LEU A 57 5.17 -1.66 -8.60
N LEU A 58 4.96 -2.88 -8.10
CA LEU A 58 4.11 -3.88 -8.73
C LEU A 58 2.64 -3.41 -8.81
N PHE A 59 2.22 -2.56 -7.86
CA PHE A 59 0.84 -2.11 -7.72
C PHE A 59 0.56 -0.73 -8.33
N VAL A 60 1.59 0.09 -8.52
CA VAL A 60 1.44 1.42 -9.11
C VAL A 60 1.29 1.32 -10.62
N PRO A 61 0.30 2.02 -11.23
CA PRO A 61 0.14 2.03 -12.68
C PRO A 61 1.38 2.56 -13.43
N TYR A 62 1.57 2.08 -14.67
CA TYR A 62 2.71 2.47 -15.51
C TYR A 62 2.83 3.97 -15.72
N GLU A 63 1.70 4.66 -15.92
CA GLU A 63 1.66 6.12 -16.13
C GLU A 63 2.18 6.93 -14.94
N TYR A 64 2.32 6.31 -13.77
CA TYR A 64 2.84 6.94 -12.56
C TYR A 64 4.20 6.37 -12.11
N GLY A 65 4.80 5.53 -12.94
CA GLY A 65 6.15 5.01 -12.73
C GLY A 65 6.22 3.63 -12.09
N GLY A 66 5.09 2.93 -11.98
CA GLY A 66 5.03 1.54 -11.50
C GLY A 66 5.02 0.49 -12.61
N MET A 67 4.71 -0.73 -12.26
CA MET A 67 4.68 -1.89 -13.16
C MET A 67 3.25 -2.29 -13.57
N GLY A 68 2.21 -1.67 -13.00
CA GLY A 68 0.83 -1.80 -13.43
C GLY A 68 0.20 -3.17 -13.19
N GLY A 69 0.62 -3.89 -12.17
CA GLY A 69 0.05 -5.19 -11.81
C GLY A 69 -1.45 -5.15 -11.55
N GLY A 70 -2.14 -6.20 -11.97
CA GLY A 70 -3.57 -6.38 -11.78
C GLY A 70 -3.92 -7.04 -10.44
N ALA A 71 -5.22 -7.25 -10.21
CA ALA A 71 -5.69 -7.84 -8.96
C ALA A 71 -5.15 -9.26 -8.71
N PHE A 72 -4.95 -10.04 -9.77
CA PHE A 72 -4.39 -11.38 -9.66
C PHE A 72 -2.91 -11.34 -9.26
N ASP A 73 -2.15 -10.39 -9.80
CA ASP A 73 -0.74 -10.21 -9.44
C ASP A 73 -0.59 -9.80 -7.98
N VAL A 74 -1.42 -8.84 -7.52
CA VAL A 74 -1.51 -8.45 -6.10
C VAL A 74 -1.78 -9.66 -5.22
N TYR A 75 -2.77 -10.48 -5.58
CA TYR A 75 -3.10 -11.70 -4.84
C TYR A 75 -1.90 -12.65 -4.73
N ARG A 76 -1.22 -12.94 -5.84
CA ARG A 76 -0.09 -13.87 -5.87
C ARG A 76 1.10 -13.37 -5.03
N ILE A 77 1.35 -12.08 -5.06
CA ILE A 77 2.42 -11.45 -4.28
C ILE A 77 2.08 -11.49 -2.80
N CYS A 78 0.85 -11.09 -2.43
CA CYS A 78 0.40 -11.17 -1.04
C CYS A 78 0.37 -12.59 -0.50
N GLU A 79 -0.07 -13.58 -1.29
CA GLU A 79 -0.03 -15.00 -0.93
C GLU A 79 1.40 -15.46 -0.62
N ARG A 80 2.37 -15.06 -1.49
CA ARG A 80 3.77 -15.44 -1.29
C ARG A 80 4.38 -14.80 -0.06
N MET A 81 4.16 -13.51 0.13
CA MET A 81 4.63 -12.79 1.31
C MET A 81 4.00 -13.33 2.60
N ALA A 82 2.69 -13.59 2.60
CA ALA A 82 1.97 -14.12 3.76
C ALA A 82 2.41 -15.56 4.13
N ALA A 83 2.93 -16.32 3.17
CA ALA A 83 3.53 -17.64 3.44
C ALA A 83 4.88 -17.52 4.17
N ILE A 84 5.53 -16.35 4.12
CA ILE A 84 6.75 -16.04 4.85
C ILE A 84 6.37 -15.44 6.21
N ASP A 85 5.67 -14.31 6.19
CA ASP A 85 5.17 -13.62 7.37
C ASP A 85 3.92 -12.78 7.06
N VAL A 86 2.84 -12.98 7.82
CA VAL A 86 1.55 -12.30 7.62
C VAL A 86 1.63 -10.82 8.00
N GLY A 87 2.41 -10.47 9.01
CA GLY A 87 2.59 -9.10 9.49
C GLY A 87 3.28 -8.24 8.42
N LEU A 88 4.37 -8.73 7.83
CA LEU A 88 5.07 -8.06 6.74
C LEU A 88 4.20 -7.95 5.48
N ALA A 89 3.49 -9.02 5.12
CA ALA A 89 2.56 -8.98 3.99
C ALA A 89 1.45 -7.93 4.18
N THR A 90 0.90 -7.82 5.39
CA THR A 90 -0.12 -6.83 5.74
C THR A 90 0.44 -5.42 5.68
N SER A 91 1.67 -5.21 6.14
CA SER A 91 2.34 -3.90 6.12
C SER A 91 2.52 -3.37 4.69
N GLU A 92 2.93 -4.22 3.76
CA GLU A 92 3.06 -3.86 2.34
C GLU A 92 1.68 -3.63 1.69
N LEU A 93 0.71 -4.51 1.95
CA LEU A 93 -0.65 -4.39 1.44
C LEU A 93 -1.35 -3.12 1.94
N ALA A 94 -1.01 -2.63 3.14
CA ALA A 94 -1.59 -1.42 3.71
C ALA A 94 -1.38 -0.19 2.82
N THR A 95 -0.22 -0.05 2.19
CA THR A 95 0.05 1.05 1.24
C THR A 95 -0.82 0.92 -0.01
N PHE A 96 -0.97 -0.26 -0.57
CA PHE A 96 -1.87 -0.49 -1.69
C PHE A 96 -3.32 -0.14 -1.32
N LEU A 97 -3.82 -0.67 -0.21
CA LEU A 97 -5.17 -0.42 0.26
C LEU A 97 -5.40 1.06 0.61
N GLY A 98 -4.44 1.71 1.29
CA GLY A 98 -4.51 3.12 1.67
C GLY A 98 -4.49 4.07 0.48
N SER A 99 -3.84 3.70 -0.60
CA SER A 99 -3.78 4.49 -1.84
C SER A 99 -4.98 4.26 -2.78
N ASP A 100 -5.74 3.19 -2.60
CA ASP A 100 -6.86 2.82 -3.48
C ASP A 100 -7.95 3.90 -3.63
N PRO A 101 -8.36 4.62 -2.58
CA PRO A 101 -9.30 5.74 -2.71
C PRO A 101 -8.80 6.84 -3.66
N ILE A 102 -7.49 7.10 -3.68
CA ILE A 102 -6.88 8.08 -4.60
C ILE A 102 -6.83 7.51 -6.01
N ARG A 103 -6.44 6.25 -6.16
CA ARG A 103 -6.40 5.55 -7.45
C ARG A 103 -7.76 5.52 -8.13
N VAL A 104 -8.82 5.23 -7.38
CA VAL A 104 -10.18 5.06 -7.91
C VAL A 104 -10.94 6.39 -7.99
N GLY A 105 -10.87 7.22 -6.95
CA GLY A 105 -11.70 8.42 -6.79
C GLY A 105 -10.97 9.75 -6.93
N GLY A 106 -9.64 9.75 -6.97
CA GLY A 106 -8.83 10.97 -7.09
C GLY A 106 -8.91 11.62 -8.46
N THR A 107 -8.60 12.91 -8.53
CA THR A 107 -8.35 13.62 -9.80
C THR A 107 -7.08 13.10 -10.44
N GLU A 108 -6.88 13.37 -11.74
CA GLU A 108 -5.64 13.00 -12.44
C GLU A 108 -4.39 13.62 -11.79
N GLU A 109 -4.50 14.86 -11.31
CA GLU A 109 -3.44 15.55 -10.59
C GLU A 109 -3.09 14.85 -9.27
N GLN A 110 -4.10 14.47 -8.48
CA GLN A 110 -3.91 13.71 -7.23
C GLN A 110 -3.31 12.33 -7.51
N ARG A 111 -3.83 11.60 -8.48
CA ARG A 111 -3.25 10.30 -8.87
C ARG A 111 -1.79 10.43 -9.25
N ARG A 112 -1.46 11.39 -10.11
CA ARG A 112 -0.08 11.64 -10.56
C ARG A 112 0.83 11.99 -9.39
N GLU A 113 0.39 12.86 -8.49
CA GLU A 113 1.17 13.24 -7.32
C GLU A 113 1.42 12.05 -6.41
N TYR A 114 0.37 11.43 -5.90
CA TYR A 114 0.50 10.42 -4.85
C TYR A 114 1.02 9.06 -5.36
N MET A 115 0.55 8.59 -6.51
CA MET A 115 1.05 7.33 -7.08
C MET A 115 2.52 7.44 -7.48
N SER A 116 2.95 8.58 -8.05
CA SER A 116 4.37 8.78 -8.38
C SER A 116 5.25 8.85 -7.13
N ARG A 117 4.75 9.34 -6.01
CA ARG A 117 5.50 9.36 -4.75
C ARG A 117 5.66 7.96 -4.18
N ILE A 118 4.63 7.12 -4.26
CA ILE A 118 4.77 5.70 -3.89
C ILE A 118 5.88 5.06 -4.73
N ALA A 119 5.86 5.24 -6.05
CA ALA A 119 6.81 4.61 -6.95
C ALA A 119 8.25 5.12 -6.79
N LYS A 120 8.45 6.42 -6.51
CA LYS A 120 9.78 7.05 -6.51
C LYS A 120 10.39 7.18 -5.12
N GLU A 121 9.56 7.42 -4.13
CA GLU A 121 9.99 7.78 -2.76
C GLU A 121 9.71 6.64 -1.77
N GLY A 122 9.00 5.58 -2.16
CA GLY A 122 8.58 4.50 -1.27
C GLY A 122 7.67 4.99 -0.13
N VAL A 123 6.81 5.99 -0.39
CA VAL A 123 5.91 6.54 0.63
C VAL A 123 4.89 5.50 1.05
N LEU A 124 4.79 5.27 2.35
CA LEU A 124 3.81 4.36 2.92
C LEU A 124 2.46 5.07 3.11
N PHE A 125 1.38 4.33 2.88
CA PHE A 125 0.01 4.78 3.09
C PHE A 125 -0.68 3.93 4.15
N ALA A 126 -1.60 4.55 4.89
CA ALA A 126 -2.47 3.87 5.83
C ALA A 126 -3.93 4.06 5.46
N TYR A 127 -4.77 3.08 5.80
CA TYR A 127 -6.20 3.10 5.53
C TYR A 127 -7.00 3.12 6.82
N GLY A 128 -7.63 4.25 7.12
CA GLY A 128 -8.46 4.45 8.30
C GLY A 128 -9.94 4.57 7.94
N ALA A 129 -10.62 3.48 7.59
CA ALA A 129 -12.04 3.51 7.22
C ALA A 129 -12.96 3.31 8.41
N THR A 130 -12.65 2.34 9.28
CA THR A 130 -13.51 1.93 10.39
C THR A 130 -13.79 3.06 11.38
N GLU A 131 -15.06 3.17 11.79
CA GLU A 131 -15.53 4.06 12.85
C GLU A 131 -16.22 3.22 13.95
N PRO A 132 -16.46 3.80 15.16
CA PRO A 132 -17.11 3.06 16.25
C PRO A 132 -18.44 2.41 15.88
N GLU A 133 -19.20 3.02 14.95
CA GLU A 133 -20.51 2.53 14.49
C GLU A 133 -20.52 2.04 13.04
N ALA A 134 -19.38 2.05 12.35
CA ALA A 134 -19.26 1.68 10.94
C ALA A 134 -18.04 0.79 10.71
N GLY A 135 -18.26 -0.51 10.63
CA GLY A 135 -17.26 -1.50 10.22
C GLY A 135 -17.54 -1.98 8.80
N SER A 136 -18.21 -3.13 8.66
CA SER A 136 -18.57 -3.70 7.35
C SER A 136 -19.55 -2.82 6.55
N ASP A 137 -20.40 -2.07 7.24
CA ASP A 137 -21.28 -1.09 6.59
C ASP A 137 -20.59 0.28 6.48
N LEU A 138 -19.86 0.48 5.38
CA LEU A 138 -19.22 1.77 5.07
C LEU A 138 -20.24 2.88 4.78
N GLY A 139 -21.50 2.55 4.50
CA GLY A 139 -22.57 3.53 4.34
C GLY A 139 -22.97 4.22 5.66
N ALA A 140 -22.59 3.64 6.80
CA ALA A 140 -22.84 4.19 8.13
C ALA A 140 -21.74 5.16 8.63
N LEU A 141 -20.72 5.48 7.82
CA LEU A 141 -19.66 6.43 8.18
C LEU A 141 -20.25 7.80 8.52
N LYS A 142 -19.77 8.37 9.63
CA LYS A 142 -20.22 9.67 10.17
C LYS A 142 -19.16 10.76 10.10
N THR A 143 -17.91 10.41 9.90
CA THR A 143 -16.85 11.41 9.70
C THR A 143 -17.14 12.25 8.47
N ILE A 144 -17.13 13.55 8.63
CA ILE A 144 -17.39 14.53 7.58
C ILE A 144 -16.18 15.40 7.33
N ALA A 145 -16.03 15.87 6.10
CA ALA A 145 -15.03 16.84 5.68
C ALA A 145 -15.75 18.07 5.09
N GLU A 146 -15.81 19.16 5.85
CA GLU A 146 -16.45 20.41 5.43
C GLU A 146 -15.44 21.26 4.67
N PRO A 147 -15.73 21.70 3.42
CA PRO A 147 -14.80 22.53 2.66
C PRO A 147 -14.72 23.93 3.26
N VAL A 148 -13.51 24.43 3.46
CA VAL A 148 -13.21 25.81 3.82
C VAL A 148 -12.76 26.54 2.56
N ALA A 149 -13.47 27.60 2.19
CA ALA A 149 -13.20 28.34 0.97
C ALA A 149 -12.70 29.75 1.27
N GLU A 150 -11.66 30.18 0.57
CA GLU A 150 -11.17 31.55 0.53
C GLU A 150 -11.27 32.10 -0.91
N ASN A 151 -11.84 33.27 -1.07
CA ASN A 151 -12.05 33.89 -2.39
C ASN A 151 -12.76 32.98 -3.42
N GLY A 152 -13.70 32.13 -2.95
CA GLY A 152 -14.46 31.21 -3.80
C GLY A 152 -13.69 29.94 -4.20
N LYS A 153 -12.49 29.70 -3.69
CA LYS A 153 -11.70 28.50 -3.91
C LYS A 153 -11.55 27.71 -2.61
N VAL A 154 -11.79 26.41 -2.64
CA VAL A 154 -11.53 25.53 -1.49
C VAL A 154 -10.03 25.47 -1.26
N THR A 155 -9.59 25.84 -0.05
CA THR A 155 -8.18 25.86 0.36
C THR A 155 -7.84 24.77 1.36
N SER A 156 -8.84 24.27 2.11
CA SER A 156 -8.67 23.22 3.12
C SER A 156 -10.01 22.55 3.42
N TYR A 157 -9.97 21.54 4.27
CA TYR A 157 -11.16 20.87 4.81
C TYR A 157 -11.08 20.80 6.32
N LEU A 158 -12.19 21.06 6.99
CA LEU A 158 -12.37 20.78 8.42
C LEU A 158 -12.91 19.36 8.56
N ILE A 159 -12.12 18.47 9.18
CA ILE A 159 -12.51 17.07 9.38
C ILE A 159 -13.03 16.90 10.80
N SER A 160 -14.24 16.36 10.93
CA SER A 160 -14.91 16.07 12.20
C SER A 160 -15.42 14.65 12.24
N GLY A 161 -15.02 13.89 13.26
CA GLY A 161 -15.40 12.48 13.44
C GLY A 161 -14.40 11.70 14.26
N ALA A 162 -14.56 10.38 14.28
CA ALA A 162 -13.66 9.44 14.96
C ALA A 162 -13.43 8.22 14.06
N LYS A 163 -12.20 7.79 14.01
CA LYS A 163 -11.77 6.56 13.31
C LYS A 163 -11.18 5.58 14.31
#